data_5685e3efffddd06d48083c9f56b5d606
#
_entry.id   5685e3efffddd06d48083c9f56b5d606
#
_cell.length_a   1.000
_cell.length_b   1.000
_cell.length_c   1.000
_cell.angle_alpha   90.00
_cell.angle_beta   90.00
_cell.angle_gamma   90.00
#
_symmetry.space_group_name_H-M   'P 1'
#
loop_
_entity.id
_entity.type
_entity.pdbx_description
1 polymer ?
#
loop_
_entity_poly.entity_id
_entity_poly.type
_entity_poly.pdbx_seq_one_letter_code
_entity_poly.pdbx_strand_id
1 'polypeptide(L)'
;MDTLKYIVKRLLLSVVILFGVSIIIYSLARMMPTDYVDNQYSSAVQQGTMKQEDVDRIKELYGLAMPDAYLHLTIGENSQFAGETFTKNTKEVTYDEDISLGIKSYNSWYEGSFDGSKNTRVIITADTDADGKYLNTGTFSICKVTSRGAKADETTKEGDETADDSMITLDEIITPVEKGTYVVNETEGMDTRTIRNMTFTLSNGSVVKVNMSYKVATGGDKFVAIIKGYFNWLGNLLKGDLGMSFKYKRPVSDVIVQNMGISFAIAFIATILQFAIAIPLGIKAATHQYGFIDYSVTVLAMMGISLPTFFLAALAIRLFAVQLGWFEVGGIASASLPMDASWIVRLGDTLWHMVLPMAVLVILSIGSLMRYTRTNTLEALNADYVRTARAKGLSERKVVYKHVFR
;
A
#
# COMPACT_ATOMS: atom_id res chain seq x y z
N MET A 1 4.35 -40.80 9.22
CA MET A 1 5.06 -40.08 8.10
C MET A 1 4.09 -39.40 7.14
N ASP A 2 2.88 -39.91 6.94
CA ASP A 2 1.95 -39.35 5.95
C ASP A 2 1.31 -38.02 6.35
N THR A 3 1.01 -37.84 7.63
CA THR A 3 0.44 -36.56 8.13
C THR A 3 1.38 -35.38 7.98
N LEU A 4 2.66 -35.57 8.29
CA LEU A 4 3.68 -34.52 8.14
C LEU A 4 3.86 -34.15 6.65
N LYS A 5 3.92 -35.16 5.78
CA LYS A 5 4.01 -34.99 4.33
C LYS A 5 2.80 -34.23 3.77
N TYR A 6 1.62 -34.52 4.26
CA TYR A 6 0.38 -33.83 3.93
C TYR A 6 0.40 -32.36 4.37
N ILE A 7 0.83 -32.08 5.63
CA ILE A 7 0.93 -30.73 6.16
C ILE A 7 1.95 -29.90 5.35
N VAL A 8 3.14 -30.46 5.11
CA VAL A 8 4.18 -29.79 4.32
C VAL A 8 3.69 -29.49 2.89
N LYS A 9 3.03 -30.44 2.24
CA LYS A 9 2.47 -30.22 0.89
C LYS A 9 1.43 -29.10 0.88
N ARG A 10 0.55 -29.05 1.90
CA ARG A 10 -0.45 -27.97 2.01
C ARG A 10 0.18 -26.61 2.28
N LEU A 11 1.21 -26.54 3.15
CA LEU A 11 1.94 -25.30 3.42
C LEU A 11 2.63 -24.80 2.15
N LEU A 12 3.32 -25.67 1.41
CA LEU A 12 3.95 -25.29 0.13
C LEU A 12 2.91 -24.77 -0.88
N LEU A 13 1.77 -25.45 -1.01
CA LEU A 13 0.69 -24.99 -1.88
C LEU A 13 0.14 -23.63 -1.45
N SER A 14 -0.02 -23.42 -0.14
CA SER A 14 -0.48 -22.13 0.39
C SER A 14 0.51 -20.98 0.10
N VAL A 15 1.81 -21.23 0.16
CA VAL A 15 2.84 -20.25 -0.22
C VAL A 15 2.74 -19.90 -1.71
N VAL A 16 2.56 -20.89 -2.59
CA VAL A 16 2.40 -20.66 -4.03
C VAL A 16 1.15 -19.83 -4.33
N ILE A 17 0.03 -20.17 -3.68
CA ILE A 17 -1.23 -19.41 -3.82
C ILE A 17 -1.05 -17.98 -3.30
N LEU A 18 -0.45 -17.80 -2.12
CA LEU A 18 -0.19 -16.49 -1.55
C LEU A 18 0.66 -15.61 -2.49
N PHE A 19 1.71 -16.21 -3.06
CA PHE A 19 2.57 -15.54 -4.04
C PHE A 19 1.79 -15.12 -5.29
N GLY A 20 0.98 -16.02 -5.87
CA GLY A 20 0.14 -15.70 -7.01
C GLY A 20 -0.88 -14.59 -6.73
N VAL A 21 -1.57 -14.67 -5.59
CA VAL A 21 -2.53 -13.63 -5.16
C VAL A 21 -1.83 -12.29 -4.91
N SER A 22 -0.65 -12.29 -4.29
CA SER A 22 0.09 -11.05 -4.02
C SER A 22 0.54 -10.35 -5.30
N ILE A 23 0.99 -11.09 -6.34
CA ILE A 23 1.29 -10.53 -7.66
C ILE A 23 0.06 -9.89 -8.29
N ILE A 24 -1.09 -10.58 -8.26
CA ILE A 24 -2.33 -10.06 -8.85
C ILE A 24 -2.75 -8.77 -8.13
N ILE A 25 -2.79 -8.77 -6.81
CA ILE A 25 -3.17 -7.58 -6.03
C ILE A 25 -2.20 -6.42 -6.30
N TYR A 26 -0.89 -6.68 -6.29
CA TYR A 26 0.13 -5.68 -6.60
C TYR A 26 -0.06 -5.10 -8.01
N SER A 27 -0.28 -5.97 -9.01
CA SER A 27 -0.48 -5.54 -10.39
C SER A 27 -1.74 -4.69 -10.55
N LEU A 28 -2.86 -5.09 -9.94
CA LEU A 28 -4.11 -4.33 -9.95
C LEU A 28 -3.95 -2.95 -9.29
N ALA A 29 -3.27 -2.90 -8.14
CA ALA A 29 -2.99 -1.63 -7.46
C ALA A 29 -2.13 -0.68 -8.32
N ARG A 30 -1.20 -1.24 -9.11
CA ARG A 30 -0.33 -0.48 -10.02
C ARG A 30 -1.01 -0.02 -11.31
N MET A 31 -2.08 -0.70 -11.72
CA MET A 31 -2.85 -0.35 -12.92
C MET A 31 -3.94 0.70 -12.64
N MET A 32 -4.13 1.12 -11.39
CA MET A 32 -5.09 2.18 -11.08
C MET A 32 -4.65 3.50 -11.73
N PRO A 33 -5.58 4.23 -12.37
CA PRO A 33 -5.25 5.45 -13.13
C PRO A 33 -4.78 6.61 -12.26
N THR A 34 -5.13 6.60 -10.98
CA THR A 34 -4.70 7.59 -9.99
C THR A 34 -4.15 6.86 -8.77
N ASP A 35 -2.98 7.26 -8.33
CA ASP A 35 -2.41 6.77 -7.08
C ASP A 35 -2.69 7.72 -5.91
N TYR A 36 -2.31 7.31 -4.71
CA TYR A 36 -2.50 8.12 -3.51
C TYR A 36 -1.71 9.43 -3.57
N VAL A 37 -0.51 9.40 -4.17
CA VAL A 37 0.36 10.57 -4.30
C VAL A 37 -0.30 11.62 -5.20
N ASP A 38 -0.87 11.20 -6.34
CA ASP A 38 -1.64 12.12 -7.21
C ASP A 38 -2.80 12.78 -6.46
N ASN A 39 -3.56 11.99 -5.72
CA ASN A 39 -4.72 12.52 -4.99
C ASN A 39 -4.31 13.49 -3.86
N GLN A 40 -3.22 13.21 -3.17
CA GLN A 40 -2.77 14.04 -2.04
C GLN A 40 -2.17 15.36 -2.50
N TYR A 41 -1.38 15.36 -3.57
CA TYR A 41 -0.64 16.53 -4.01
C TYR A 41 -1.29 17.28 -5.18
N SER A 42 -2.41 16.78 -5.73
CA SER A 42 -3.11 17.44 -6.83
C SER A 42 -3.52 18.88 -6.53
N SER A 43 -3.96 19.16 -5.31
CA SER A 43 -4.33 20.51 -4.89
C SER A 43 -3.11 21.43 -4.77
N ALA A 44 -1.99 20.95 -4.28
CA ALA A 44 -0.74 21.70 -4.14
C ALA A 44 -0.15 22.04 -5.53
N VAL A 45 -0.25 21.10 -6.48
CA VAL A 45 0.16 21.36 -7.87
C VAL A 45 -0.75 22.38 -8.54
N GLN A 46 -2.08 22.27 -8.36
CA GLN A 46 -3.04 23.24 -8.91
C GLN A 46 -2.85 24.66 -8.33
N GLN A 47 -2.49 24.76 -7.07
CA GLN A 47 -2.21 26.04 -6.41
C GLN A 47 -0.80 26.59 -6.73
N GLY A 48 0.03 25.84 -7.45
CA GLY A 48 1.40 26.24 -7.78
C GLY A 48 2.39 26.21 -6.62
N THR A 49 1.99 25.65 -5.47
CA THR A 49 2.85 25.50 -4.28
C THR A 49 3.83 24.33 -4.41
N MET A 50 3.52 23.37 -5.29
CA MET A 50 4.35 22.20 -5.60
C MET A 50 4.45 22.00 -7.11
N LYS A 51 5.62 21.62 -7.61
CA LYS A 51 5.78 21.29 -9.03
C LYS A 51 5.39 19.83 -9.30
N GLN A 52 4.88 19.55 -10.49
CA GLN A 52 4.57 18.17 -10.90
C GLN A 52 5.81 17.27 -10.85
N GLU A 53 6.99 17.81 -11.09
CA GLU A 53 8.27 17.10 -11.01
C GLU A 53 8.56 16.56 -9.61
N ASP A 54 8.20 17.31 -8.57
CA ASP A 54 8.36 16.89 -7.19
C ASP A 54 7.41 15.74 -6.86
N VAL A 55 6.18 15.78 -7.40
CA VAL A 55 5.21 14.68 -7.27
C VAL A 55 5.71 13.42 -7.97
N ASP A 56 6.23 13.57 -9.19
CA ASP A 56 6.77 12.44 -9.97
C ASP A 56 8.00 11.84 -9.26
N ARG A 57 8.84 12.67 -8.63
CA ARG A 57 9.95 12.23 -7.80
C ARG A 57 9.49 11.45 -6.57
N ILE A 58 8.45 11.91 -5.88
CA ILE A 58 7.84 11.19 -4.76
C ILE A 58 7.33 9.82 -5.23
N LYS A 59 6.69 9.75 -6.40
CA LYS A 59 6.25 8.47 -6.98
C LYS A 59 7.40 7.52 -7.27
N GLU A 60 8.51 8.02 -7.80
CA GLU A 60 9.70 7.20 -8.04
C GLU A 60 10.27 6.65 -6.73
N LEU A 61 10.34 7.48 -5.67
CA LEU A 61 10.80 7.10 -4.34
C LEU A 61 9.98 5.94 -3.74
N TYR A 62 8.67 6.04 -3.88
CA TYR A 62 7.76 4.99 -3.41
C TYR A 62 7.65 3.82 -4.41
N GLY A 63 8.44 3.86 -5.51
CA GLY A 63 8.36 2.89 -6.57
C GLY A 63 6.97 2.86 -7.21
N LEU A 64 6.19 3.93 -7.18
CA LEU A 64 4.86 4.05 -7.79
C LEU A 64 4.90 4.54 -9.23
N ALA A 65 6.03 5.05 -9.71
CA ALA A 65 6.16 5.55 -11.06
C ALA A 65 5.88 4.46 -12.11
N MET A 66 4.89 4.75 -12.96
CA MET A 66 4.62 3.96 -14.16
C MET A 66 5.14 4.75 -15.35
N PRO A 67 6.00 4.17 -16.19
CA PRO A 67 6.52 4.89 -17.34
C PRO A 67 5.44 5.08 -18.40
N ASP A 68 5.22 6.31 -18.83
CA ASP A 68 4.49 6.62 -20.05
C ASP A 68 5.44 6.80 -21.23
N ALA A 69 6.58 7.43 -20.99
CA ALA A 69 7.69 7.53 -21.90
C ALA A 69 9.02 7.55 -21.17
N TYR A 70 10.08 7.24 -21.88
CA TYR A 70 11.46 7.32 -21.42
C TYR A 70 12.21 8.38 -22.19
N LEU A 71 12.86 9.30 -21.49
CA LEU A 71 13.90 10.14 -22.05
C LEU A 71 15.24 9.47 -21.82
N HIS A 72 16.00 9.29 -22.89
CA HIS A 72 17.33 8.69 -22.85
C HIS A 72 18.37 9.76 -23.19
N LEU A 73 19.39 9.86 -22.38
CA LEU A 73 20.51 10.74 -22.57
C LEU A 73 21.76 9.86 -22.74
N THR A 74 22.25 9.76 -23.96
CA THR A 74 23.40 8.89 -24.30
C THR A 74 24.66 9.74 -24.40
N ILE A 75 25.66 9.40 -23.61
CA ILE A 75 26.95 10.09 -23.56
C ILE A 75 27.86 9.55 -24.69
N GLY A 76 28.41 10.45 -25.48
CA GLY A 76 29.35 10.13 -26.54
C GLY A 76 30.79 9.96 -26.07
N GLU A 77 31.69 9.88 -27.02
CA GLU A 77 33.15 9.74 -26.79
C GLU A 77 33.73 10.91 -25.97
N ASN A 78 34.92 10.71 -25.40
CA ASN A 78 35.68 11.70 -24.57
C ASN A 78 35.17 11.93 -23.15
N SER A 79 34.27 11.08 -22.65
CA SER A 79 33.86 11.02 -21.23
C SER A 79 34.22 9.65 -20.67
N GLN A 80 34.46 9.54 -19.38
CA GLN A 80 34.56 8.24 -18.71
C GLN A 80 33.26 7.43 -18.74
N PHE A 81 32.13 8.10 -19.06
CA PHE A 81 30.81 7.52 -19.22
C PHE A 81 30.45 7.29 -20.70
N ALA A 82 31.42 7.25 -21.61
CA ALA A 82 31.17 7.09 -23.04
C ALA A 82 30.36 5.81 -23.34
N GLY A 83 29.28 5.96 -24.12
CA GLY A 83 28.38 4.87 -24.46
C GLY A 83 27.31 4.58 -23.42
N GLU A 84 27.37 5.19 -22.22
CA GLU A 84 26.35 5.02 -21.20
C GLU A 84 25.06 5.79 -21.56
N THR A 85 23.92 5.20 -21.21
CA THR A 85 22.61 5.81 -21.39
C THR A 85 21.94 6.03 -20.05
N PHE A 86 21.64 7.27 -19.77
CA PHE A 86 20.90 7.70 -18.60
C PHE A 86 19.42 7.87 -18.97
N THR A 87 18.53 7.41 -18.13
CA THR A 87 17.09 7.35 -18.43
C THR A 87 16.31 8.13 -17.40
N LYS A 88 15.32 8.87 -17.86
CA LYS A 88 14.29 9.51 -17.02
C LYS A 88 12.92 9.03 -17.48
N ASN A 89 12.08 8.64 -16.53
CA ASN A 89 10.66 8.43 -16.79
C ASN A 89 9.96 9.80 -16.96
N THR A 90 9.08 9.89 -17.93
CA THR A 90 8.32 11.11 -18.16
C THR A 90 6.90 10.77 -18.63
N LYS A 91 6.01 11.75 -18.64
CA LYS A 91 4.73 11.64 -19.33
C LYS A 91 4.94 11.59 -20.84
N GLU A 92 3.99 11.01 -21.56
CA GLU A 92 4.04 10.95 -23.00
C GLU A 92 4.26 12.36 -23.59
N VAL A 93 5.28 12.47 -24.45
CA VAL A 93 5.65 13.72 -25.11
C VAL A 93 4.88 13.79 -26.40
N THR A 94 3.91 14.71 -26.51
CA THR A 94 3.22 15.00 -27.78
C THR A 94 4.04 15.93 -28.65
N TYR A 95 4.20 15.58 -29.92
CA TYR A 95 5.18 16.14 -30.85
C TYR A 95 4.97 17.62 -31.22
N ASP A 96 3.75 18.14 -31.16
CA ASP A 96 3.40 19.45 -31.72
C ASP A 96 3.60 20.67 -30.83
N GLU A 97 3.71 20.50 -29.52
CA GLU A 97 3.85 21.65 -28.60
C GLU A 97 5.24 21.78 -27.99
N ASP A 98 6.22 20.89 -28.32
CA ASP A 98 7.17 20.56 -27.32
C ASP A 98 8.64 20.50 -27.65
N ILE A 99 9.06 21.33 -28.47
CA ILE A 99 10.39 21.92 -28.33
C ILE A 99 10.54 22.51 -26.92
N SER A 100 9.45 23.01 -26.32
CA SER A 100 9.41 23.52 -24.96
C SER A 100 9.48 22.43 -23.87
N LEU A 101 8.96 21.21 -24.07
CA LEU A 101 9.07 20.11 -23.12
C LEU A 101 10.50 19.57 -23.00
N GLY A 102 11.22 19.51 -24.11
CA GLY A 102 12.64 19.25 -24.07
C GLY A 102 13.37 20.19 -23.13
N ILE A 103 13.01 21.48 -23.13
CA ILE A 103 13.63 22.51 -22.29
C ILE A 103 13.27 22.33 -20.80
N LYS A 104 12.03 21.99 -20.46
CA LYS A 104 11.63 21.67 -19.08
C LYS A 104 12.36 20.44 -18.52
N SER A 105 12.66 19.48 -19.39
CA SER A 105 13.44 18.29 -19.02
C SER A 105 14.93 18.59 -18.81
N TYR A 106 15.45 19.73 -19.24
CA TYR A 106 16.84 20.12 -19.02
C TYR A 106 17.12 20.53 -17.57
N ASN A 107 16.12 20.98 -16.84
CA ASN A 107 16.27 21.28 -15.43
C ASN A 107 15.89 20.07 -14.59
N SER A 108 16.54 18.93 -14.84
CA SER A 108 16.19 17.68 -14.20
C SER A 108 17.38 16.72 -14.14
N TRP A 109 17.14 15.54 -13.58
CA TRP A 109 18.15 14.50 -13.42
C TRP A 109 17.75 13.21 -14.15
N TYR A 110 18.75 12.49 -14.60
CA TYR A 110 18.62 11.23 -15.31
C TYR A 110 19.40 10.16 -14.56
N GLU A 111 18.79 9.00 -14.33
CA GLU A 111 19.46 7.88 -13.68
C GLU A 111 20.13 6.96 -14.68
N GLY A 112 21.31 6.48 -14.34
CA GLY A 112 22.06 5.56 -15.14
C GLY A 112 22.74 4.50 -14.29
N SER A 113 23.32 3.51 -14.96
CA SER A 113 24.15 2.51 -14.33
C SER A 113 25.57 2.65 -14.88
N PHE A 114 26.51 2.91 -13.99
CA PHE A 114 27.92 2.78 -14.28
C PHE A 114 28.43 1.51 -13.62
N ASP A 115 29.18 0.71 -14.36
CA ASP A 115 29.78 -0.52 -13.85
C ASP A 115 28.74 -1.55 -13.31
N GLY A 116 27.53 -1.58 -13.91
CA GLY A 116 26.47 -2.48 -13.50
C GLY A 116 25.71 -2.06 -12.22
N SER A 117 26.15 -1.01 -11.55
CA SER A 117 25.45 -0.42 -10.39
C SER A 117 24.64 0.79 -10.82
N LYS A 118 23.34 0.84 -10.44
CA LYS A 118 22.44 1.97 -10.73
C LYS A 118 22.68 3.18 -9.82
N ASN A 119 23.94 3.55 -9.61
CA ASN A 119 24.33 4.57 -8.64
C ASN A 119 24.88 5.83 -9.31
N THR A 120 24.55 6.07 -10.56
CA THR A 120 24.99 7.27 -11.28
C THR A 120 23.81 8.08 -11.74
N ARG A 121 23.96 9.41 -11.69
CA ARG A 121 22.91 10.35 -12.05
C ARG A 121 23.52 11.51 -12.84
N VAL A 122 22.87 11.89 -13.94
CA VAL A 122 23.18 13.14 -14.65
C VAL A 122 22.19 14.20 -14.20
N ILE A 123 22.70 15.29 -13.66
CA ILE A 123 21.92 16.46 -13.26
C ILE A 123 22.18 17.55 -14.29
N ILE A 124 21.11 18.06 -14.88
CA ILE A 124 21.17 19.16 -15.88
C ILE A 124 20.42 20.34 -15.32
N THR A 125 21.04 21.52 -15.37
CA THR A 125 20.44 22.79 -14.95
C THR A 125 20.54 23.77 -16.10
N ALA A 126 19.41 24.20 -16.64
CA ALA A 126 19.35 25.16 -17.72
C ALA A 126 19.51 26.59 -17.21
N ASP A 127 20.24 27.42 -17.97
CA ASP A 127 20.27 28.83 -17.72
C ASP A 127 18.93 29.48 -18.06
N THR A 128 18.58 30.57 -17.40
CA THR A 128 17.37 31.35 -17.67
C THR A 128 17.74 32.78 -18.04
N ASP A 129 16.94 33.39 -18.94
CA ASP A 129 17.05 34.81 -19.23
C ASP A 129 16.40 35.69 -18.12
N ALA A 130 16.42 37.00 -18.31
CA ALA A 130 15.84 37.95 -17.36
C ALA A 130 14.33 37.80 -17.16
N ASP A 131 13.63 37.19 -18.12
CA ASP A 131 12.19 36.94 -18.09
C ASP A 131 11.86 35.55 -17.54
N GLY A 132 12.86 34.79 -17.09
CA GLY A 132 12.71 33.42 -16.56
C GLY A 132 12.54 32.34 -17.62
N LYS A 133 12.80 32.65 -18.91
CA LYS A 133 12.74 31.68 -20.00
C LYS A 133 14.06 30.89 -20.07
N TYR A 134 13.96 29.57 -20.21
CA TYR A 134 15.12 28.71 -20.34
C TYR A 134 15.91 28.98 -21.63
N LEU A 135 17.23 29.01 -21.48
CA LEU A 135 18.17 29.16 -22.59
C LEU A 135 18.64 27.78 -23.08
N ASN A 136 19.25 27.75 -24.28
CA ASN A 136 19.86 26.56 -24.84
C ASN A 136 21.25 26.25 -24.26
N THR A 137 21.58 26.86 -23.12
CA THR A 137 22.83 26.68 -22.37
C THR A 137 22.54 26.33 -20.94
N GLY A 138 23.53 25.80 -20.25
CA GLY A 138 23.43 25.50 -18.84
C GLY A 138 24.62 24.71 -18.31
N THR A 139 24.45 24.17 -17.12
CA THR A 139 25.44 23.36 -16.45
C THR A 139 24.98 21.91 -16.33
N PHE A 140 25.91 20.97 -16.34
CA PHE A 140 25.64 19.59 -16.06
C PHE A 140 26.61 19.03 -15.02
N SER A 141 26.19 17.97 -14.35
CA SER A 141 27.02 17.21 -13.42
C SER A 141 26.67 15.74 -13.51
N ILE A 142 27.65 14.89 -13.78
CA ILE A 142 27.51 13.43 -13.69
C ILE A 142 27.99 13.02 -12.31
N CYS A 143 27.12 12.45 -11.51
CA CYS A 143 27.32 12.23 -10.09
C CYS A 143 27.23 10.75 -9.74
N LYS A 144 27.95 10.35 -8.70
CA LYS A 144 27.75 9.09 -7.99
C LYS A 144 26.79 9.33 -6.84
N VAL A 145 25.75 8.49 -6.71
CA VAL A 145 24.72 8.63 -5.69
C VAL A 145 24.88 7.50 -4.68
N THR A 146 24.96 7.85 -3.40
CA THR A 146 24.91 6.89 -2.30
C THR A 146 23.65 7.16 -1.51
N SER A 147 22.66 6.27 -1.60
CA SER A 147 21.41 6.39 -0.85
C SER A 147 21.58 5.83 0.56
N ARG A 148 21.15 6.59 1.55
CA ARG A 148 21.08 6.18 2.96
C ARG A 148 19.66 5.82 3.42
N GLY A 149 18.66 6.03 2.58
CA GLY A 149 17.25 5.80 2.88
C GLY A 149 16.41 7.09 2.94
N ALA A 150 15.11 6.94 3.10
CA ALA A 150 14.19 8.07 3.28
C ALA A 150 14.26 8.54 4.74
N LYS A 151 14.53 9.83 4.98
CA LYS A 151 14.42 10.47 6.30
C LYS A 151 13.12 11.25 6.36
N ALA A 152 12.32 11.03 7.40
CA ALA A 152 11.31 12.00 7.81
C ALA A 152 12.02 13.21 8.43
N ASP A 153 11.61 14.41 8.05
CA ASP A 153 12.16 15.63 8.64
C ASP A 153 11.86 15.67 10.15
N GLU A 154 12.90 15.67 10.99
CA GLU A 154 12.78 15.63 12.45
C GLU A 154 12.23 16.94 13.06
N THR A 155 11.88 17.94 12.23
CA THR A 155 11.37 19.24 12.71
C THR A 155 9.89 19.23 13.09
N THR A 156 9.16 18.14 12.84
CA THR A 156 7.75 18.05 13.22
C THR A 156 7.63 17.63 14.67
N LYS A 157 7.30 18.57 15.57
CA LYS A 157 6.96 18.28 16.97
C LYS A 157 5.75 17.36 17.03
N GLU A 158 5.85 16.29 17.81
CA GLU A 158 4.71 15.42 18.16
C GLU A 158 3.53 16.28 18.66
N GLY A 159 2.40 16.24 17.98
CA GLY A 159 1.13 16.76 18.49
C GLY A 159 0.44 17.85 17.68
N ASP A 160 0.95 18.29 16.55
CA ASP A 160 0.26 19.28 15.71
C ASP A 160 -0.42 18.61 14.50
N GLU A 161 -1.73 18.41 14.58
CA GLU A 161 -2.55 17.86 13.47
C GLU A 161 -2.66 18.82 12.27
N THR A 162 -2.13 20.04 12.40
CA THR A 162 -2.09 21.07 11.35
C THR A 162 -0.71 21.19 10.70
N ALA A 163 0.25 20.34 11.05
CA ALA A 163 1.59 20.40 10.50
C ALA A 163 1.56 20.06 9.01
N ASP A 164 1.60 21.14 8.27
CA ASP A 164 1.85 21.32 6.87
C ASP A 164 2.96 20.39 6.38
N ASP A 165 2.72 19.76 5.24
CA ASP A 165 3.58 19.04 4.32
C ASP A 165 5.09 19.02 4.61
N SER A 166 5.54 18.30 5.64
CA SER A 166 6.96 17.97 5.77
C SER A 166 7.33 17.04 4.60
N MET A 167 7.98 17.61 3.60
CA MET A 167 8.51 16.88 2.45
C MET A 167 9.40 15.73 2.94
N ILE A 168 9.10 14.52 2.51
CA ILE A 168 10.01 13.39 2.70
C ILE A 168 11.27 13.72 1.88
N THR A 169 12.37 14.03 2.56
CA THR A 169 13.66 14.24 1.92
C THR A 169 14.42 12.93 1.90
N LEU A 170 15.04 12.63 0.76
CA LEU A 170 16.00 11.54 0.69
C LEU A 170 17.32 11.98 1.32
N ASP A 171 17.84 11.15 2.20
CA ASP A 171 19.21 11.27 2.67
C ASP A 171 20.16 10.66 1.62
N GLU A 172 20.38 11.36 0.53
CA GLU A 172 21.28 10.96 -0.55
C GLU A 172 22.56 11.77 -0.53
N ILE A 173 23.71 11.09 -0.60
CA ILE A 173 24.99 11.73 -0.84
C ILE A 173 25.26 11.71 -2.35
N ILE A 174 25.28 12.89 -2.95
CA ILE A 174 25.55 13.10 -4.36
C ILE A 174 26.98 13.62 -4.51
N THR A 175 27.85 12.80 -5.10
CA THR A 175 29.26 13.15 -5.35
C THR A 175 29.49 13.40 -6.83
N PRO A 176 29.77 14.63 -7.28
CA PRO A 176 30.07 14.92 -8.66
C PRO A 176 31.36 14.20 -9.11
N VAL A 177 31.31 13.52 -10.25
CA VAL A 177 32.44 12.84 -10.88
C VAL A 177 32.93 13.63 -12.09
N GLU A 178 32.00 14.05 -12.95
CA GLU A 178 32.26 14.96 -14.07
C GLU A 178 31.28 16.15 -13.99
N LYS A 179 31.75 17.34 -14.35
CA LYS A 179 30.93 18.54 -14.40
C LYS A 179 31.42 19.48 -15.50
N GLY A 180 30.52 20.33 -15.95
CA GLY A 180 30.84 21.31 -17.00
C GLY A 180 29.61 22.09 -17.44
N THR A 181 29.71 22.65 -18.62
CA THR A 181 28.63 23.40 -19.26
C THR A 181 28.13 22.63 -20.48
N TYR A 182 26.89 22.87 -20.87
CA TYR A 182 26.35 22.29 -22.10
C TYR A 182 25.74 23.36 -22.99
N VAL A 183 25.66 23.02 -24.28
CA VAL A 183 24.96 23.81 -25.30
C VAL A 183 24.07 22.84 -26.07
N VAL A 184 22.84 23.23 -26.28
CA VAL A 184 21.91 22.51 -27.17
C VAL A 184 22.17 22.91 -28.60
N ASN A 185 22.49 21.96 -29.46
CA ASN A 185 22.73 22.21 -30.85
C ASN A 185 21.40 22.17 -31.63
N GLU A 186 21.17 23.16 -32.50
CA GLU A 186 20.11 23.06 -33.51
C GLU A 186 20.54 22.02 -34.56
N THR A 187 19.71 21.01 -34.79
CA THR A 187 19.99 19.96 -35.77
C THR A 187 18.96 19.98 -36.89
N GLU A 188 19.43 20.17 -38.11
CA GLU A 188 18.69 19.83 -39.31
C GLU A 188 18.60 18.29 -39.44
N GLY A 189 17.39 17.75 -39.67
CA GLY A 189 17.20 16.33 -39.98
C GLY A 189 17.17 15.37 -38.80
N MET A 190 16.45 15.70 -37.72
CA MET A 190 16.24 14.79 -36.60
C MET A 190 15.41 13.57 -36.99
N ASP A 191 15.89 12.38 -36.65
CA ASP A 191 15.08 11.17 -36.62
C ASP A 191 13.91 11.37 -35.62
N THR A 192 12.75 10.78 -35.89
CA THR A 192 11.52 10.87 -35.07
C THR A 192 11.71 10.45 -33.60
N ARG A 193 12.86 9.90 -33.22
CA ARG A 193 13.21 9.47 -31.88
C ARG A 193 14.25 10.36 -31.18
N THR A 194 15.02 11.16 -31.91
CA THR A 194 16.03 12.08 -31.35
C THR A 194 15.40 13.45 -31.18
N ILE A 195 15.27 13.90 -29.91
CA ILE A 195 14.67 15.20 -29.62
C ILE A 195 15.69 16.31 -29.73
N ARG A 196 16.93 16.09 -29.25
CA ARG A 196 18.00 17.08 -29.16
C ARG A 196 19.37 16.45 -29.22
N ASN A 197 20.30 17.15 -29.82
CA ASN A 197 21.72 16.89 -29.71
C ASN A 197 22.32 17.99 -28.83
N MET A 198 23.16 17.61 -27.89
CA MET A 198 23.83 18.51 -26.95
C MET A 198 25.33 18.34 -27.04
N THR A 199 26.05 19.38 -26.76
CA THR A 199 27.49 19.36 -26.57
C THR A 199 27.81 19.67 -25.12
N PHE A 200 28.43 18.72 -24.43
CA PHE A 200 28.93 18.90 -23.09
C PHE A 200 30.39 19.29 -23.14
N THR A 201 30.74 20.39 -22.48
CA THR A 201 32.14 20.83 -22.29
C THR A 201 32.53 20.57 -20.86
N LEU A 202 33.38 19.56 -20.66
CA LEU A 202 33.90 19.17 -19.36
C LEU A 202 34.81 20.25 -18.77
N SER A 203 34.98 20.26 -17.46
CA SER A 203 35.86 21.19 -16.75
C SER A 203 37.33 21.11 -17.19
N ASN A 204 37.77 19.99 -17.81
CA ASN A 204 39.07 19.80 -18.37
C ASN A 204 39.20 20.30 -19.83
N GLY A 205 38.14 20.89 -20.39
CA GLY A 205 38.09 21.36 -21.78
C GLY A 205 37.71 20.30 -22.81
N SER A 206 37.53 19.06 -22.44
CA SER A 206 37.07 18.00 -23.34
C SER A 206 35.65 18.23 -23.81
N VAL A 207 35.37 18.00 -25.08
CA VAL A 207 34.06 18.15 -25.70
C VAL A 207 33.43 16.78 -25.91
N VAL A 208 32.23 16.58 -25.40
CA VAL A 208 31.46 15.33 -25.46
C VAL A 208 30.16 15.60 -26.18
N LYS A 209 29.86 14.80 -27.21
CA LYS A 209 28.54 14.84 -27.85
C LYS A 209 27.54 14.02 -27.04
N VAL A 210 26.35 14.55 -26.81
CA VAL A 210 25.29 13.91 -26.05
C VAL A 210 24.01 13.94 -26.84
N ASN A 211 23.37 12.80 -27.00
CA ASN A 211 22.11 12.70 -27.68
C ASN A 211 20.97 12.47 -26.69
N MET A 212 19.92 13.29 -26.76
CA MET A 212 18.66 13.09 -26.07
C MET A 212 17.65 12.49 -27.02
N SER A 213 17.13 11.33 -26.70
CA SER A 213 16.07 10.66 -27.46
C SER A 213 14.92 10.28 -26.56
N TYR A 214 13.77 9.96 -27.14
CA TYR A 214 12.64 9.46 -26.37
C TYR A 214 12.08 8.16 -26.93
N LYS A 215 11.46 7.40 -26.04
CA LYS A 215 10.73 6.18 -26.38
C LYS A 215 9.41 6.15 -25.61
N VAL A 216 8.30 6.02 -26.31
CA VAL A 216 7.00 5.79 -25.68
C VAL A 216 6.99 4.40 -25.04
N ALA A 217 6.53 4.31 -23.80
CA ALA A 217 6.46 3.04 -23.09
C ALA A 217 5.37 2.15 -23.69
N THR A 218 5.77 0.98 -24.14
CA THR A 218 4.83 -0.04 -24.62
C THR A 218 4.14 -0.77 -23.45
N GLY A 219 3.05 -1.49 -23.73
CA GLY A 219 2.43 -2.37 -22.75
C GLY A 219 3.41 -3.38 -22.14
N GLY A 220 4.41 -3.84 -22.93
CA GLY A 220 5.49 -4.70 -22.46
C GLY A 220 6.41 -4.00 -21.46
N ASP A 221 6.79 -2.75 -21.71
CA ASP A 221 7.62 -1.95 -20.80
C ASP A 221 6.89 -1.72 -19.47
N LYS A 222 5.59 -1.41 -19.50
CA LYS A 222 4.74 -1.26 -18.30
C LYS A 222 4.64 -2.57 -17.53
N PHE A 223 4.45 -3.69 -18.21
CA PHE A 223 4.43 -5.00 -17.57
C PHE A 223 5.76 -5.34 -16.88
N VAL A 224 6.88 -5.11 -17.55
CA VAL A 224 8.22 -5.30 -16.96
C VAL A 224 8.44 -4.40 -15.74
N ALA A 225 7.98 -3.14 -15.80
CA ALA A 225 8.05 -2.22 -14.66
C ALA A 225 7.24 -2.73 -13.45
N ILE A 226 6.04 -3.28 -13.67
CA ILE A 226 5.21 -3.89 -12.62
C ILE A 226 5.94 -5.08 -11.98
N ILE A 227 6.43 -6.01 -12.79
CA ILE A 227 7.12 -7.20 -12.30
C ILE A 227 8.38 -6.83 -11.51
N LYS A 228 9.18 -5.92 -12.04
CA LYS A 228 10.39 -5.43 -11.36
C LYS A 228 10.05 -4.73 -10.04
N GLY A 229 9.03 -3.87 -10.05
CA GLY A 229 8.53 -3.20 -8.85
C GLY A 229 8.04 -4.21 -7.80
N TYR A 230 7.34 -5.28 -8.22
CA TYR A 230 6.90 -6.35 -7.33
C TYR A 230 8.07 -7.04 -6.63
N PHE A 231 9.09 -7.44 -7.38
CA PHE A 231 10.25 -8.12 -6.76
C PHE A 231 11.06 -7.19 -5.87
N ASN A 232 11.18 -5.90 -6.19
CA ASN A 232 11.80 -4.92 -5.30
C ASN A 232 10.99 -4.78 -4.00
N TRP A 233 9.67 -4.61 -4.10
CA TRP A 233 8.78 -4.57 -2.95
C TRP A 233 8.87 -5.84 -2.09
N LEU A 234 8.82 -7.02 -2.72
CA LEU A 234 8.95 -8.30 -2.04
C LEU A 234 10.31 -8.44 -1.35
N GLY A 235 11.40 -8.00 -2.01
CA GLY A 235 12.74 -8.00 -1.44
C GLY A 235 12.87 -7.11 -0.20
N ASN A 236 12.24 -5.93 -0.21
CA ASN A 236 12.18 -5.03 0.94
C ASN A 236 11.32 -5.62 2.06
N LEU A 237 10.16 -6.19 1.72
CA LEU A 237 9.29 -6.88 2.68
C LEU A 237 10.03 -8.02 3.41
N LEU A 238 10.81 -8.83 2.69
CA LEU A 238 11.59 -9.92 3.28
C LEU A 238 12.75 -9.43 4.18
N LYS A 239 13.20 -8.19 4.00
CA LYS A 239 14.16 -7.52 4.88
C LYS A 239 13.50 -6.84 6.09
N GLY A 240 12.15 -6.88 6.17
CA GLY A 240 11.37 -6.21 7.21
C GLY A 240 11.07 -4.74 6.92
N ASP A 241 11.44 -4.24 5.75
CA ASP A 241 11.10 -2.90 5.30
C ASP A 241 9.72 -2.91 4.63
N LEU A 242 8.72 -2.39 5.32
CA LEU A 242 7.34 -2.22 4.86
C LEU A 242 7.11 -0.87 4.16
N GLY A 243 8.16 -0.05 4.06
CA GLY A 243 8.08 1.31 3.54
C GLY A 243 7.46 2.32 4.51
N MET A 244 7.21 3.51 3.99
CA MET A 244 6.63 4.63 4.74
C MET A 244 5.12 4.71 4.53
N SER A 245 4.39 5.02 5.60
CA SER A 245 2.96 5.29 5.53
C SER A 245 2.71 6.69 5.00
N PHE A 246 1.96 6.81 3.91
CA PHE A 246 1.56 8.11 3.35
C PHE A 246 0.69 8.92 4.32
N LYS A 247 -0.24 8.24 5.02
CA LYS A 247 -1.17 8.90 5.94
C LYS A 247 -0.49 9.37 7.23
N TYR A 248 0.39 8.54 7.79
CA TYR A 248 1.00 8.81 9.10
C TYR A 248 2.42 9.37 9.00
N LYS A 249 2.99 9.47 7.79
CA LYS A 249 4.35 9.99 7.49
C LYS A 249 5.45 9.36 8.36
N ARG A 250 5.29 8.07 8.70
CA ARG A 250 6.22 7.28 9.51
C ARG A 250 6.28 5.83 9.01
N PRO A 251 7.26 5.02 9.41
CA PRO A 251 7.38 3.64 8.98
C PRO A 251 6.07 2.85 9.18
N VAL A 252 5.68 2.06 8.17
CA VAL A 252 4.48 1.22 8.23
C VAL A 252 4.57 0.20 9.35
N SER A 253 5.78 -0.33 9.64
CA SER A 253 6.06 -1.22 10.77
C SER A 253 5.56 -0.64 12.09
N ASP A 254 5.85 0.62 12.35
CA ASP A 254 5.51 1.31 13.61
C ASP A 254 4.01 1.50 13.74
N VAL A 255 3.37 1.88 12.62
CA VAL A 255 1.90 2.03 12.57
C VAL A 255 1.21 0.68 12.83
N ILE A 256 1.72 -0.41 12.24
CA ILE A 256 1.18 -1.75 12.46
C ILE A 256 1.36 -2.17 13.92
N VAL A 257 2.57 -2.09 14.45
CA VAL A 257 2.87 -2.51 15.84
C VAL A 257 2.02 -1.75 16.84
N GLN A 258 1.86 -0.44 16.65
CA GLN A 258 1.07 0.41 17.54
C GLN A 258 -0.42 0.02 17.58
N ASN A 259 -0.99 -0.38 16.42
CA ASN A 259 -2.44 -0.67 16.30
C ASN A 259 -2.76 -2.18 16.39
N MET A 260 -1.77 -3.05 16.19
CA MET A 260 -1.96 -4.51 16.11
C MET A 260 -2.52 -5.09 17.41
N GLY A 261 -2.07 -4.61 18.57
CA GLY A 261 -2.51 -5.12 19.88
C GLY A 261 -4.02 -4.95 20.08
N ILE A 262 -4.54 -3.77 19.84
CA ILE A 262 -5.98 -3.47 19.96
C ILE A 262 -6.80 -4.24 18.91
N SER A 263 -6.35 -4.24 17.66
CA SER A 263 -7.02 -4.97 16.57
C SER A 263 -7.09 -6.46 16.86
N PHE A 264 -5.99 -7.05 17.35
CA PHE A 264 -5.95 -8.45 17.75
C PHE A 264 -6.89 -8.73 18.93
N ALA A 265 -6.90 -7.89 19.96
CA ALA A 265 -7.76 -8.05 21.12
C ALA A 265 -9.26 -8.00 20.72
N ILE A 266 -9.65 -7.04 19.89
CA ILE A 266 -11.04 -6.94 19.37
C ILE A 266 -11.40 -8.21 18.59
N ALA A 267 -10.57 -8.63 17.64
CA ALA A 267 -10.83 -9.80 16.82
C ALA A 267 -10.89 -11.09 17.64
N PHE A 268 -9.98 -11.25 18.59
CA PHE A 268 -9.88 -12.44 19.45
C PHE A 268 -11.10 -12.56 20.37
N ILE A 269 -11.47 -11.48 21.08
CA ILE A 269 -12.61 -11.48 21.97
C ILE A 269 -13.92 -11.64 21.17
N ALA A 270 -14.06 -10.93 20.04
CA ALA A 270 -15.22 -11.08 19.17
C ALA A 270 -15.37 -12.52 18.67
N THR A 271 -14.27 -13.19 18.32
CA THR A 271 -14.29 -14.60 17.90
C THR A 271 -14.78 -15.51 19.03
N ILE A 272 -14.28 -15.33 20.25
CA ILE A 272 -14.74 -16.12 21.41
C ILE A 272 -16.24 -15.89 21.65
N LEU A 273 -16.70 -14.65 21.64
CA LEU A 273 -18.11 -14.31 21.80
C LEU A 273 -18.98 -14.92 20.69
N GLN A 274 -18.50 -14.85 19.47
CA GLN A 274 -19.18 -15.46 18.30
C GLN A 274 -19.36 -16.97 18.48
N PHE A 275 -18.32 -17.70 18.88
CA PHE A 275 -18.44 -19.14 19.13
C PHE A 275 -19.34 -19.43 20.32
N ALA A 276 -19.18 -18.68 21.43
CA ALA A 276 -19.98 -18.87 22.64
C ALA A 276 -21.48 -18.67 22.42
N ILE A 277 -21.87 -17.81 21.45
CA ILE A 277 -23.27 -17.54 21.15
C ILE A 277 -23.78 -18.40 19.99
N ALA A 278 -23.02 -18.48 18.91
CA ALA A 278 -23.48 -19.15 17.68
C ALA A 278 -23.64 -20.65 17.83
N ILE A 279 -22.72 -21.32 18.56
CA ILE A 279 -22.78 -22.78 18.71
C ILE A 279 -24.01 -23.21 19.51
N PRO A 280 -24.27 -22.68 20.73
CA PRO A 280 -25.46 -23.06 21.47
C PRO A 280 -26.77 -22.75 20.72
N LEU A 281 -26.84 -21.58 20.06
CA LEU A 281 -28.03 -21.20 19.29
C LEU A 281 -28.23 -22.09 18.07
N GLY A 282 -27.15 -22.45 17.35
CA GLY A 282 -27.21 -23.38 16.21
C GLY A 282 -27.66 -24.79 16.61
N ILE A 283 -27.13 -25.31 17.74
CA ILE A 283 -27.57 -26.59 18.29
C ILE A 283 -29.05 -26.54 18.69
N LYS A 284 -29.46 -25.45 19.36
CA LYS A 284 -30.84 -25.29 19.79
C LYS A 284 -31.82 -25.17 18.62
N ALA A 285 -31.42 -24.49 17.56
CA ALA A 285 -32.19 -24.43 16.30
C ALA A 285 -32.31 -25.80 15.64
N ALA A 286 -31.22 -26.59 15.61
CA ALA A 286 -31.23 -27.94 15.06
C ALA A 286 -32.11 -28.92 15.86
N THR A 287 -32.12 -28.82 17.18
CA THR A 287 -32.92 -29.71 18.05
C THR A 287 -34.41 -29.33 18.11
N HIS A 288 -34.76 -28.12 17.71
CA HIS A 288 -36.13 -27.60 17.66
C HIS A 288 -36.50 -27.13 16.27
N GLN A 289 -36.37 -28.04 15.29
CA GLN A 289 -36.68 -27.76 13.89
C GLN A 289 -38.07 -27.19 13.70
N TYR A 290 -38.19 -26.24 12.78
CA TYR A 290 -39.45 -25.56 12.43
C TYR A 290 -40.14 -24.84 13.59
N GLY A 291 -39.47 -24.72 14.75
CA GLY A 291 -39.93 -23.94 15.87
C GLY A 291 -39.54 -22.45 15.76
N PHE A 292 -40.09 -21.64 16.65
CA PHE A 292 -39.80 -20.19 16.71
C PHE A 292 -38.30 -19.87 16.79
N ILE A 293 -37.53 -20.67 17.54
CA ILE A 293 -36.07 -20.50 17.69
C ILE A 293 -35.39 -20.75 16.37
N ASP A 294 -35.76 -21.79 15.64
CA ASP A 294 -35.14 -22.11 14.33
C ASP A 294 -35.39 -21.00 13.30
N TYR A 295 -36.62 -20.50 13.21
CA TYR A 295 -36.95 -19.38 12.33
C TYR A 295 -36.22 -18.10 12.75
N SER A 296 -36.18 -17.77 14.03
CA SER A 296 -35.51 -16.57 14.54
C SER A 296 -34.01 -16.61 14.25
N VAL A 297 -33.35 -17.73 14.51
CA VAL A 297 -31.93 -17.94 14.23
C VAL A 297 -31.65 -17.82 12.72
N THR A 298 -32.52 -18.39 11.90
CA THR A 298 -32.37 -18.34 10.43
C THR A 298 -32.52 -16.90 9.91
N VAL A 299 -33.53 -16.16 10.37
CA VAL A 299 -33.75 -14.77 9.97
C VAL A 299 -32.58 -13.89 10.41
N LEU A 300 -32.14 -13.99 11.66
CA LEU A 300 -30.99 -13.25 12.17
C LEU A 300 -29.71 -13.57 11.39
N ALA A 301 -29.52 -14.86 11.04
CA ALA A 301 -28.40 -15.27 10.21
C ALA A 301 -28.42 -14.62 8.82
N MET A 302 -29.59 -14.62 8.17
CA MET A 302 -29.75 -14.00 6.85
C MET A 302 -29.58 -12.48 6.91
N MET A 303 -30.08 -11.81 7.92
CA MET A 303 -29.87 -10.38 8.11
C MET A 303 -28.39 -10.04 8.28
N GLY A 304 -27.66 -10.79 9.12
CA GLY A 304 -26.24 -10.57 9.34
C GLY A 304 -25.39 -10.76 8.07
N ILE A 305 -25.73 -11.73 7.23
CA ILE A 305 -24.99 -11.99 5.97
C ILE A 305 -25.31 -10.92 4.90
N SER A 306 -26.56 -10.39 4.92
CA SER A 306 -27.03 -9.48 3.88
C SER A 306 -26.61 -8.01 4.09
N LEU A 307 -26.25 -7.63 5.31
CA LEU A 307 -25.89 -6.24 5.62
C LEU A 307 -24.39 -5.98 5.38
N PRO A 308 -24.03 -4.93 4.60
CA PRO A 308 -22.63 -4.52 4.51
C PRO A 308 -22.09 -4.10 5.89
N THR A 309 -20.86 -4.51 6.20
CA THR A 309 -20.23 -4.24 7.51
C THR A 309 -20.18 -2.76 7.84
N PHE A 310 -19.79 -1.93 6.88
CA PHE A 310 -19.71 -0.48 7.08
C PHE A 310 -21.07 0.16 7.37
N PHE A 311 -22.14 -0.35 6.77
CA PHE A 311 -23.49 0.15 6.98
C PHE A 311 -23.96 -0.14 8.40
N LEU A 312 -23.80 -1.38 8.87
CA LEU A 312 -24.15 -1.73 10.25
C LEU A 312 -23.31 -0.95 11.28
N ALA A 313 -22.01 -0.79 11.00
CA ALA A 313 -21.12 0.00 11.86
C ALA A 313 -21.55 1.48 11.93
N ALA A 314 -21.84 2.10 10.78
CA ALA A 314 -22.31 3.48 10.74
C ALA A 314 -23.67 3.66 11.46
N LEU A 315 -24.59 2.71 11.29
CA LEU A 315 -25.88 2.71 11.98
C LEU A 315 -25.70 2.56 13.51
N ALA A 316 -24.81 1.66 13.94
CA ALA A 316 -24.51 1.45 15.35
C ALA A 316 -23.86 2.70 15.99
N ILE A 317 -22.89 3.33 15.32
CA ILE A 317 -22.30 4.60 15.78
C ILE A 317 -23.38 5.68 15.87
N ARG A 318 -24.20 5.86 14.83
CA ARG A 318 -25.26 6.88 14.82
C ARG A 318 -26.23 6.68 15.96
N LEU A 319 -26.69 5.45 16.20
CA LEU A 319 -27.69 5.15 17.23
C LEU A 319 -27.07 5.22 18.63
N PHE A 320 -25.99 4.45 18.88
CA PHE A 320 -25.48 4.25 20.24
C PHE A 320 -24.51 5.32 20.70
N ALA A 321 -23.71 5.88 19.77
CA ALA A 321 -22.75 6.92 20.11
C ALA A 321 -23.34 8.33 19.96
N VAL A 322 -24.01 8.63 18.82
CA VAL A 322 -24.47 9.99 18.54
C VAL A 322 -25.82 10.26 19.17
N GLN A 323 -26.83 9.39 19.02
CA GLN A 323 -28.20 9.65 19.53
C GLN A 323 -28.37 9.32 21.02
N LEU A 324 -27.84 8.16 21.44
CA LEU A 324 -27.97 7.70 22.82
C LEU A 324 -26.83 8.17 23.72
N GLY A 325 -25.68 8.55 23.16
CA GLY A 325 -24.50 8.99 23.91
C GLY A 325 -23.91 7.93 24.84
N TRP A 326 -24.13 6.63 24.52
CA TRP A 326 -23.63 5.54 25.35
C TRP A 326 -22.15 5.25 25.11
N PHE A 327 -21.67 5.48 23.89
CA PHE A 327 -20.31 5.24 23.47
C PHE A 327 -19.72 6.50 22.83
N GLU A 328 -18.41 6.60 22.78
CA GLU A 328 -17.74 7.62 21.99
C GLU A 328 -17.76 7.25 20.50
N VAL A 329 -17.74 8.27 19.63
CA VAL A 329 -17.82 8.08 18.15
C VAL A 329 -16.56 7.39 17.62
N GLY A 330 -15.43 7.54 18.29
CA GLY A 330 -14.16 6.95 17.89
C GLY A 330 -13.11 7.05 18.99
N GLY A 331 -11.93 6.51 18.72
CA GLY A 331 -10.86 6.46 19.70
C GLY A 331 -10.78 5.09 20.41
N ILE A 332 -9.72 4.91 21.19
CA ILE A 332 -9.45 3.72 22.02
C ILE A 332 -9.48 4.05 23.52
N ALA A 333 -9.59 5.32 23.84
CA ALA A 333 -9.68 5.84 25.20
C ALA A 333 -10.48 7.16 25.18
N SER A 334 -11.16 7.44 26.29
CA SER A 334 -11.92 8.68 26.48
C SER A 334 -11.01 9.89 26.54
N ALA A 335 -11.38 10.96 25.81
CA ALA A 335 -10.65 12.23 25.84
C ALA A 335 -10.63 12.87 27.25
N SER A 336 -11.61 12.52 28.09
CA SER A 336 -11.75 12.99 29.48
C SER A 336 -10.93 12.17 30.48
N LEU A 337 -10.25 11.10 30.06
CA LEU A 337 -9.51 10.22 30.95
C LEU A 337 -8.27 10.93 31.51
N PRO A 338 -8.11 11.06 32.86
CA PRO A 338 -6.95 11.69 33.46
C PRO A 338 -5.63 10.99 33.05
N MET A 339 -4.56 11.78 32.84
CA MET A 339 -3.25 11.22 32.49
C MET A 339 -2.65 10.35 33.60
N ASP A 340 -3.02 10.57 34.85
CA ASP A 340 -2.63 9.82 36.03
C ASP A 340 -3.60 8.69 36.42
N ALA A 341 -4.62 8.43 35.58
CA ALA A 341 -5.57 7.34 35.83
C ALA A 341 -4.85 5.99 36.01
N SER A 342 -5.31 5.22 36.99
CA SER A 342 -4.77 3.89 37.28
C SER A 342 -4.93 2.97 36.06
N TRP A 343 -4.06 1.97 35.96
CA TRP A 343 -4.10 1.01 34.84
C TRP A 343 -5.43 0.27 34.74
N ILE A 344 -6.13 0.03 35.86
CA ILE A 344 -7.44 -0.63 35.89
C ILE A 344 -8.50 0.25 35.23
N VAL A 345 -8.48 1.56 35.53
CA VAL A 345 -9.41 2.53 34.93
C VAL A 345 -9.18 2.64 33.43
N ARG A 346 -7.92 2.73 33.01
CA ARG A 346 -7.55 2.74 31.58
C ARG A 346 -7.99 1.47 30.86
N LEU A 347 -7.78 0.31 31.49
CA LEU A 347 -8.23 -0.96 30.91
C LEU A 347 -9.75 -1.01 30.77
N GLY A 348 -10.48 -0.56 31.80
CA GLY A 348 -11.94 -0.50 31.78
C GLY A 348 -12.47 0.42 30.67
N ASP A 349 -11.86 1.58 30.53
CA ASP A 349 -12.18 2.55 29.47
C ASP A 349 -11.90 1.98 28.06
N THR A 350 -10.72 1.39 27.85
CA THR A 350 -10.38 0.71 26.59
C THR A 350 -11.37 -0.41 26.26
N LEU A 351 -11.71 -1.26 27.26
CA LEU A 351 -12.69 -2.33 27.06
C LEU A 351 -14.08 -1.77 26.68
N TRP A 352 -14.47 -0.64 27.25
CA TRP A 352 -15.74 0.03 26.90
C TRP A 352 -15.75 0.50 25.45
N HIS A 353 -14.65 1.10 24.96
CA HIS A 353 -14.50 1.51 23.56
C HIS A 353 -14.50 0.31 22.59
N MET A 354 -14.08 -0.87 23.05
CA MET A 354 -14.11 -2.08 22.23
C MET A 354 -15.50 -2.71 22.09
N VAL A 355 -16.49 -2.38 22.97
CA VAL A 355 -17.81 -3.01 22.98
C VAL A 355 -18.54 -2.85 21.66
N LEU A 356 -18.64 -1.63 21.15
CA LEU A 356 -19.41 -1.34 19.93
C LEU A 356 -18.82 -2.02 18.68
N PRO A 357 -17.50 -1.91 18.38
CA PRO A 357 -16.91 -2.63 17.27
C PRO A 357 -16.99 -4.17 17.42
N MET A 358 -16.81 -4.71 18.63
CA MET A 358 -17.00 -6.14 18.88
C MET A 358 -18.44 -6.59 18.62
N ALA A 359 -19.43 -5.83 19.07
CA ALA A 359 -20.84 -6.14 18.83
C ALA A 359 -21.17 -6.20 17.34
N VAL A 360 -20.67 -5.23 16.55
CA VAL A 360 -20.83 -5.22 15.09
C VAL A 360 -20.19 -6.47 14.45
N LEU A 361 -18.96 -6.80 14.82
CA LEU A 361 -18.26 -7.98 14.29
C LEU A 361 -18.99 -9.28 14.65
N VAL A 362 -19.46 -9.41 15.89
CA VAL A 362 -20.22 -10.58 16.36
C VAL A 362 -21.53 -10.71 15.60
N ILE A 363 -22.32 -9.65 15.47
CA ILE A 363 -23.62 -9.67 14.78
C ILE A 363 -23.47 -10.12 13.33
N LEU A 364 -22.48 -9.61 12.62
CA LEU A 364 -22.23 -9.96 11.21
C LEU A 364 -21.76 -11.40 11.03
N SER A 365 -20.90 -11.86 11.95
CA SER A 365 -20.24 -13.17 11.81
C SER A 365 -21.07 -14.33 12.39
N ILE A 366 -21.93 -14.05 13.37
CA ILE A 366 -22.68 -15.05 14.12
C ILE A 366 -23.62 -15.85 13.20
N GLY A 367 -24.21 -15.19 12.19
CA GLY A 367 -25.18 -15.81 11.28
C GLY A 367 -24.63 -16.98 10.49
N SER A 368 -23.45 -16.83 9.91
CA SER A 368 -22.79 -17.89 9.16
C SER A 368 -22.45 -19.09 10.05
N LEU A 369 -21.89 -18.83 11.24
CA LEU A 369 -21.50 -19.89 12.17
C LEU A 369 -22.71 -20.61 12.75
N MET A 370 -23.80 -19.89 13.10
CA MET A 370 -25.06 -20.52 13.53
C MET A 370 -25.62 -21.44 12.46
N ARG A 371 -25.62 -21.00 11.20
CA ARG A 371 -26.08 -21.80 10.06
C ARG A 371 -25.25 -23.07 9.89
N TYR A 372 -23.93 -22.96 9.94
CA TYR A 372 -23.01 -24.11 9.89
C TYR A 372 -23.27 -25.08 11.05
N THR A 373 -23.35 -24.56 12.26
CA THR A 373 -23.59 -25.39 13.45
C THR A 373 -24.94 -26.10 13.36
N ARG A 374 -25.99 -25.38 12.92
CA ARG A 374 -27.32 -25.99 12.72
C ARG A 374 -27.27 -27.12 11.71
N THR A 375 -26.68 -26.93 10.53
CA THR A 375 -26.61 -27.90 9.46
C THR A 375 -25.85 -29.16 9.90
N ASN A 376 -24.65 -28.97 10.47
CA ASN A 376 -23.82 -30.07 10.94
C ASN A 376 -24.50 -30.85 12.11
N THR A 377 -25.18 -30.13 13.01
CA THR A 377 -25.92 -30.75 14.11
C THR A 377 -27.08 -31.62 13.57
N LEU A 378 -27.82 -31.12 12.57
CA LEU A 378 -28.90 -31.89 11.92
C LEU A 378 -28.38 -33.15 11.23
N GLU A 379 -27.27 -33.06 10.51
CA GLU A 379 -26.61 -34.18 9.87
C GLU A 379 -26.18 -35.23 10.92
N ALA A 380 -25.52 -34.76 11.98
CA ALA A 380 -25.09 -35.65 13.07
C ALA A 380 -26.27 -36.31 13.83
N LEU A 381 -27.39 -35.61 14.05
CA LEU A 381 -28.59 -36.17 14.68
C LEU A 381 -29.20 -37.33 13.92
N ASN A 382 -29.00 -37.39 12.60
CA ASN A 382 -29.48 -38.47 11.72
C ASN A 382 -28.49 -39.62 11.57
N ALA A 383 -27.31 -39.52 12.12
CA ALA A 383 -26.27 -40.56 12.01
C ALA A 383 -26.59 -41.80 12.86
N ASP A 384 -26.15 -43.00 12.40
CA ASP A 384 -26.46 -44.28 13.02
C ASP A 384 -25.94 -44.44 14.46
N TYR A 385 -24.81 -43.81 14.78
CA TYR A 385 -24.27 -43.79 16.15
C TYR A 385 -25.17 -43.06 17.13
N VAL A 386 -25.91 -42.04 16.67
CA VAL A 386 -26.90 -41.31 17.47
C VAL A 386 -28.15 -42.13 17.68
N ARG A 387 -28.63 -42.86 16.65
CA ARG A 387 -29.74 -43.82 16.76
C ARG A 387 -29.40 -44.90 17.77
N THR A 388 -28.18 -45.44 17.72
CA THR A 388 -27.70 -46.44 18.68
C THR A 388 -27.65 -45.87 20.12
N ALA A 389 -27.22 -44.61 20.30
CA ALA A 389 -27.18 -43.98 21.60
C ALA A 389 -28.61 -43.80 22.20
N ARG A 390 -29.61 -43.43 21.36
CA ARG A 390 -31.01 -43.34 21.77
C ARG A 390 -31.58 -44.71 22.10
N ALA A 391 -31.29 -45.74 21.30
CA ALA A 391 -31.72 -47.13 21.56
C ALA A 391 -31.17 -47.69 22.89
N LYS A 392 -29.99 -47.20 23.35
CA LYS A 392 -29.42 -47.50 24.66
C LYS A 392 -30.07 -46.73 25.83
N GLY A 393 -31.13 -45.97 25.58
CA GLY A 393 -31.86 -45.24 26.63
C GLY A 393 -31.17 -43.99 27.15
N LEU A 394 -30.21 -43.43 26.42
CA LEU A 394 -29.55 -42.20 26.85
C LEU A 394 -30.52 -41.02 26.70
N SER A 395 -30.50 -40.11 27.71
CA SER A 395 -31.31 -38.90 27.64
C SER A 395 -30.88 -37.99 26.46
N GLU A 396 -31.83 -37.29 25.80
CA GLU A 396 -31.57 -36.43 24.64
C GLU A 396 -30.45 -35.42 24.93
N ARG A 397 -30.38 -34.87 26.14
CA ARG A 397 -29.28 -33.96 26.51
C ARG A 397 -27.90 -34.64 26.44
N LYS A 398 -27.81 -35.88 26.89
CA LYS A 398 -26.55 -36.66 26.76
C LYS A 398 -26.26 -37.02 25.30
N VAL A 399 -27.28 -37.37 24.53
CA VAL A 399 -27.15 -37.66 23.10
C VAL A 399 -26.61 -36.42 22.36
N VAL A 400 -27.22 -35.26 22.53
CA VAL A 400 -26.82 -34.01 21.86
C VAL A 400 -25.40 -33.57 22.27
N TYR A 401 -25.14 -33.40 23.57
CA TYR A 401 -23.87 -32.78 24.00
C TYR A 401 -22.69 -33.76 24.07
N LYS A 402 -22.92 -35.07 24.14
CA LYS A 402 -21.85 -36.08 24.23
C LYS A 402 -21.60 -36.82 22.94
N HIS A 403 -22.63 -37.01 22.09
CA HIS A 403 -22.52 -37.81 20.89
C HIS A 403 -22.66 -37.01 19.60
N VAL A 404 -23.45 -35.94 19.57
CA VAL A 404 -23.63 -35.08 18.39
C VAL A 404 -22.57 -33.96 18.35
N PHE A 405 -22.36 -33.28 19.46
CA PHE A 405 -21.45 -32.12 19.52
C PHE A 405 -19.95 -32.52 19.56
N ARG A 406 -19.63 -33.74 19.98
CA ARG A 406 -18.26 -34.26 20.02
C ARG A 406 -17.83 -34.76 18.65
#